data_50af283db23f77b92f6bdc9a72b70dc2
#
_entry.id   50af283db23f77b92f6bdc9a72b70dc2
#
_cell.length_a   1.000
_cell.length_b   1.000
_cell.length_c   1.000
_cell.angle_alpha   90.00
_cell.angle_beta   90.00
_cell.angle_gamma   90.00
#
_symmetry.space_group_name_H-M   'P 1'
#
loop_
_entity.id
_entity.type
_entity.pdbx_description
1 polymer ?
#
loop_
_entity_poly.entity_id
_entity_poly.type
_entity_poly.pdbx_seq_one_letter_code
_entity_poly.pdbx_strand_id
1 'polypeptide(L)'
;MAKKSSSFSYIATNETTGVVRGELRAQGQEGALSQLERMGLKPISVTKKTESILDIQIDLFEKVPPEDIYNFTRQLSVMLKAGVPLVDALDSVHSDKTNSLLKRTIDRVIDDVSNGMSLSKAMSKHPKIFNSMFVNIIKAGESAGVLDKVLFQLADFI
;
A
#
# COMPACT_ATOMS: atom_id res chain seq x y z
N MET A 1 -13.07 31.54 -24.67
CA MET A 1 -12.72 31.03 -23.33
C MET A 1 -11.93 29.77 -23.50
N ALA A 2 -10.62 29.80 -23.21
CA ALA A 2 -9.77 28.61 -23.33
C ALA A 2 -10.14 27.59 -22.25
N LYS A 3 -10.67 26.42 -22.63
CA LYS A 3 -10.95 25.32 -21.71
C LYS A 3 -9.63 24.79 -21.12
N LYS A 4 -9.50 24.90 -19.81
CA LYS A 4 -8.30 24.53 -19.03
C LYS A 4 -8.04 23.02 -19.20
N SER A 5 -6.96 22.63 -19.85
CA SER A 5 -6.54 21.24 -19.95
C SER A 5 -6.03 20.77 -18.58
N SER A 6 -6.46 19.59 -18.16
CA SER A 6 -6.01 18.93 -16.93
C SER A 6 -5.11 17.73 -17.29
N SER A 7 -4.17 17.39 -16.41
CA SER A 7 -3.35 16.19 -16.55
C SER A 7 -4.10 14.98 -16.00
N PHE A 8 -4.08 13.87 -16.73
CA PHE A 8 -4.69 12.59 -16.36
C PHE A 8 -3.63 11.52 -16.35
N SER A 9 -3.62 10.70 -15.32
CA SER A 9 -2.86 9.45 -15.25
C SER A 9 -3.76 8.33 -15.75
N TYR A 10 -3.21 7.42 -16.56
CA TYR A 10 -3.98 6.31 -17.09
C TYR A 10 -3.26 4.97 -16.92
N ILE A 11 -4.06 3.93 -16.79
CA ILE A 11 -3.67 2.53 -16.94
C ILE A 11 -4.53 1.99 -18.07
N ALA A 12 -3.90 1.43 -19.08
CA ALA A 12 -4.56 0.87 -20.24
C ALA A 12 -3.91 -0.45 -20.66
N THR A 13 -4.61 -1.26 -21.40
CA THR A 13 -4.05 -2.48 -21.99
C THR A 13 -3.96 -2.33 -23.51
N ASN A 14 -2.90 -2.93 -24.06
CA ASN A 14 -2.72 -3.11 -25.49
C ASN A 14 -2.62 -4.62 -25.79
N GLU A 15 -3.16 -5.06 -26.89
CA GLU A 15 -3.16 -6.47 -27.31
C GLU A 15 -1.75 -7.03 -27.56
N THR A 16 -0.75 -6.13 -27.78
CA THR A 16 0.63 -6.50 -28.13
C THR A 16 1.61 -6.41 -26.95
N THR A 17 1.43 -5.46 -26.03
CA THR A 17 2.41 -5.13 -24.99
C THR A 17 1.89 -5.30 -23.55
N GLY A 18 0.63 -5.74 -23.39
CA GLY A 18 0.01 -5.90 -22.08
C GLY A 18 -0.38 -4.57 -21.42
N VAL A 19 -0.13 -4.42 -20.12
CA VAL A 19 -0.55 -3.23 -19.35
C VAL A 19 0.43 -2.08 -19.55
N VAL A 20 -0.08 -0.96 -20.06
CA VAL A 20 0.67 0.29 -20.31
C VAL A 20 0.19 1.36 -19.33
N ARG A 21 1.13 2.14 -18.79
CA ARG A 21 0.86 3.26 -17.89
C ARG A 21 1.46 4.53 -18.48
N GLY A 22 0.77 5.66 -18.28
CA GLY A 22 1.27 6.94 -18.74
C GLY A 22 0.44 8.12 -18.24
N GLU A 23 0.83 9.30 -18.68
CA GLU A 23 0.13 10.54 -18.42
C GLU A 23 -0.27 11.20 -19.74
N LEU A 24 -1.45 11.81 -19.77
CA LEU A 24 -1.90 12.60 -20.89
C LEU A 24 -2.60 13.88 -20.42
N ARG A 25 -2.64 14.90 -21.29
CA ARG A 25 -3.38 16.13 -21.03
C ARG A 25 -4.65 16.13 -21.86
N ALA A 26 -5.80 16.32 -21.20
CA ALA A 26 -7.09 16.35 -21.86
C ALA A 26 -8.04 17.38 -21.22
N GLN A 27 -9.08 17.72 -21.96
CA GLN A 27 -10.16 18.60 -21.49
C GLN A 27 -11.27 17.74 -20.86
N GLY A 28 -10.99 17.15 -19.70
CA GLY A 28 -11.94 16.26 -19.01
C GLY A 28 -11.65 14.78 -19.23
N GLN A 29 -12.35 13.94 -18.47
CA GLN A 29 -12.16 12.49 -18.47
C GLN A 29 -12.56 11.86 -19.81
N GLU A 30 -13.62 12.35 -20.44
CA GLU A 30 -14.07 11.88 -21.76
C GLU A 30 -13.03 12.16 -22.86
N GLY A 31 -12.39 13.34 -22.80
CA GLY A 31 -11.32 13.68 -23.72
C GLY A 31 -10.07 12.80 -23.53
N ALA A 32 -9.79 12.39 -22.30
CA ALA A 32 -8.72 11.46 -22.01
C ALA A 32 -9.02 10.05 -22.53
N LEU A 33 -10.23 9.56 -22.35
CA LEU A 33 -10.69 8.27 -22.88
C LEU A 33 -10.61 8.21 -24.41
N SER A 34 -11.15 9.21 -25.10
CA SER A 34 -11.11 9.29 -26.56
C SER A 34 -9.68 9.35 -27.11
N GLN A 35 -8.75 9.95 -26.38
CA GLN A 35 -7.36 10.01 -26.79
C GLN A 35 -6.66 8.66 -26.63
N LEU A 36 -6.96 7.91 -25.57
CA LEU A 36 -6.43 6.56 -25.36
C LEU A 36 -6.96 5.57 -26.42
N GLU A 37 -8.23 5.64 -26.78
CA GLU A 37 -8.83 4.83 -27.84
C GLU A 37 -8.17 5.09 -29.20
N ARG A 38 -7.89 6.36 -29.52
CA ARG A 38 -7.13 6.73 -30.74
C ARG A 38 -5.72 6.18 -30.76
N MET A 39 -5.10 5.96 -29.59
CA MET A 39 -3.79 5.33 -29.46
C MET A 39 -3.84 3.81 -29.47
N GLY A 40 -5.02 3.20 -29.67
CA GLY A 40 -5.20 1.74 -29.67
C GLY A 40 -5.10 1.12 -28.28
N LEU A 41 -5.29 1.93 -27.24
CA LEU A 41 -5.21 1.51 -25.85
C LEU A 41 -6.60 1.34 -25.26
N LYS A 42 -6.88 0.19 -24.69
CA LYS A 42 -8.13 -0.06 -23.95
C LYS A 42 -7.95 0.44 -22.50
N PRO A 43 -8.63 1.52 -22.09
CA PRO A 43 -8.44 2.10 -20.78
C PRO A 43 -9.01 1.18 -19.70
N ILE A 44 -8.18 0.87 -18.69
CA ILE A 44 -8.58 0.16 -17.47
C ILE A 44 -8.95 1.17 -16.39
N SER A 45 -8.18 2.27 -16.29
CA SER A 45 -8.41 3.34 -15.34
C SER A 45 -7.88 4.67 -15.88
N VAL A 46 -8.66 5.75 -15.71
CA VAL A 46 -8.28 7.12 -16.07
C VAL A 46 -8.66 8.04 -14.92
N THR A 47 -7.67 8.69 -14.32
CA THR A 47 -7.86 9.55 -13.15
C THR A 47 -7.24 10.92 -13.36
N LYS A 48 -7.97 11.96 -12.97
CA LYS A 48 -7.47 13.33 -13.01
C LYS A 48 -6.35 13.50 -11.97
N LYS A 49 -5.19 13.97 -12.39
CA LYS A 49 -4.06 14.26 -11.49
C LYS A 49 -4.40 15.44 -10.60
N THR A 50 -4.86 15.17 -9.38
CA THR A 50 -4.88 16.12 -8.26
C THR A 50 -3.72 15.71 -7.36
N GLU A 51 -2.93 16.63 -6.84
CA GLU A 51 -1.62 16.41 -6.18
C GLU A 51 -1.61 15.37 -5.02
N SER A 52 -2.74 14.74 -4.72
CA SER A 52 -2.88 13.79 -3.61
C SER A 52 -3.34 12.38 -4.01
N ILE A 53 -3.50 12.03 -5.31
CA ILE A 53 -4.15 10.77 -5.72
C ILE A 53 -3.19 9.77 -6.37
N LEU A 54 -1.90 10.09 -6.49
CA LEU A 54 -0.92 9.20 -7.12
C LEU A 54 -0.63 7.92 -6.33
N ASP A 55 -0.94 7.90 -5.03
CA ASP A 55 -0.64 6.76 -4.17
C ASP A 55 -1.70 5.65 -4.17
N ILE A 56 -2.94 5.93 -4.59
CA ILE A 56 -4.05 4.98 -4.38
C ILE A 56 -4.19 3.96 -5.53
N GLN A 57 -3.72 4.25 -6.74
CA GLN A 57 -4.01 3.42 -7.91
C GLN A 57 -2.92 2.41 -8.31
N ILE A 58 -1.73 2.50 -7.73
CA ILE A 58 -0.66 1.51 -7.99
C ILE A 58 -0.94 0.18 -7.29
N ASP A 59 -1.73 0.20 -6.22
CA ASP A 59 -2.03 -0.94 -5.34
C ASP A 59 -2.94 -2.03 -5.95
N LEU A 60 -3.52 -1.83 -7.15
CA LEU A 60 -4.53 -2.77 -7.67
C LEU A 60 -3.93 -4.06 -8.25
N PHE A 61 -2.64 -4.07 -8.60
CA PHE A 61 -1.99 -5.21 -9.25
C PHE A 61 -0.70 -5.70 -8.56
N GLU A 62 -0.18 -4.95 -7.60
CA GLU A 62 0.95 -5.40 -6.79
C GLU A 62 0.46 -6.34 -5.68
N LYS A 63 1.03 -7.53 -5.63
CA LYS A 63 0.87 -8.46 -4.50
C LYS A 63 2.12 -8.38 -3.65
N VAL A 64 1.95 -8.37 -2.34
CA VAL A 64 3.04 -8.53 -1.39
C VAL A 64 3.33 -10.03 -1.27
N PRO A 65 4.55 -10.47 -1.53
CA PRO A 65 4.94 -11.86 -1.28
C PRO A 65 4.76 -12.21 0.20
N PRO A 66 4.28 -13.42 0.53
CA PRO A 66 4.16 -13.86 1.92
C PRO A 66 5.49 -13.79 2.69
N GLU A 67 6.60 -14.05 2.01
CA GLU A 67 7.95 -13.94 2.56
C GLU A 67 8.27 -12.53 3.09
N ASP A 68 7.82 -11.48 2.39
CA ASP A 68 8.01 -10.09 2.84
C ASP A 68 7.20 -9.79 4.10
N ILE A 69 5.98 -10.32 4.20
CA ILE A 69 5.13 -10.19 5.39
C ILE A 69 5.75 -10.96 6.56
N TYR A 70 6.25 -12.17 6.31
CA TYR A 70 6.98 -12.97 7.29
C TYR A 70 8.19 -12.20 7.83
N ASN A 71 9.06 -11.73 6.95
CA ASN A 71 10.28 -11.01 7.31
C ASN A 71 9.97 -9.76 8.12
N PHE A 72 8.98 -8.96 7.67
CA PHE A 72 8.48 -7.79 8.38
C PHE A 72 8.02 -8.16 9.80
N THR A 73 7.13 -9.15 9.91
CA THR A 73 6.53 -9.58 11.19
C THR A 73 7.60 -10.08 12.15
N ARG A 74 8.55 -10.86 11.64
CA ARG A 74 9.66 -11.43 12.43
C ARG A 74 10.59 -10.35 12.95
N GLN A 75 11.03 -9.43 12.09
CA GLN A 75 11.91 -8.33 12.47
C GLN A 75 11.24 -7.41 13.48
N LEU A 76 9.97 -7.05 13.27
CA LEU A 76 9.21 -6.24 14.21
C LEU A 76 9.13 -6.91 15.60
N SER A 77 8.87 -8.22 15.64
CA SER A 77 8.83 -8.96 16.91
C SER A 77 10.17 -8.92 17.66
N VAL A 78 11.28 -9.06 16.95
CA VAL A 78 12.63 -9.03 17.54
C VAL A 78 12.94 -7.64 18.12
N MET A 79 12.59 -6.56 17.41
CA MET A 79 12.80 -5.20 17.86
C MET A 79 11.96 -4.87 19.10
N LEU A 80 10.69 -5.24 19.11
CA LEU A 80 9.82 -5.05 20.27
C LEU A 80 10.30 -5.86 21.46
N LYS A 81 10.77 -7.09 21.25
CA LYS A 81 11.37 -7.91 22.31
C LYS A 81 12.64 -7.28 22.88
N ALA A 82 13.41 -6.55 22.07
CA ALA A 82 14.58 -5.80 22.48
C ALA A 82 14.23 -4.48 23.21
N GLY A 83 12.93 -4.14 23.33
CA GLY A 83 12.45 -2.93 24.00
C GLY A 83 12.44 -1.68 23.11
N VAL A 84 12.61 -1.82 21.80
CA VAL A 84 12.50 -0.69 20.87
C VAL A 84 11.05 -0.20 20.84
N PRO A 85 10.80 1.12 20.96
CA PRO A 85 9.46 1.68 20.84
C PRO A 85 8.79 1.28 19.51
N LEU A 86 7.46 1.06 19.52
CA LEU A 86 6.73 0.52 18.37
C LEU A 86 6.93 1.34 17.10
N VAL A 87 6.87 2.66 17.18
CA VAL A 87 7.04 3.55 16.01
C VAL A 87 8.44 3.42 15.43
N ASP A 88 9.46 3.44 16.30
CA ASP A 88 10.87 3.30 15.88
C ASP A 88 11.16 1.92 15.30
N ALA A 89 10.53 0.88 15.86
CA ALA A 89 10.62 -0.47 15.37
C ALA A 89 9.99 -0.59 13.96
N LEU A 90 8.81 -0.01 13.75
CA LEU A 90 8.14 0.01 12.44
C LEU A 90 8.98 0.76 11.39
N ASP A 91 9.55 1.90 11.74
CA ASP A 91 10.41 2.69 10.85
C ASP A 91 11.70 1.96 10.46
N SER A 92 12.25 1.18 11.38
CA SER A 92 13.51 0.45 11.16
C SER A 92 13.37 -0.86 10.37
N VAL A 93 12.17 -1.44 10.31
CA VAL A 93 11.95 -2.78 9.72
C VAL A 93 11.88 -2.75 8.20
N HIS A 94 11.54 -1.63 7.58
CA HIS A 94 11.50 -1.58 6.13
C HIS A 94 12.88 -1.28 5.53
N SER A 95 13.40 -2.21 4.77
CA SER A 95 14.66 -2.06 4.04
C SER A 95 14.40 -1.70 2.57
N ASP A 96 15.46 -1.27 1.86
CA ASP A 96 15.40 -0.99 0.41
C ASP A 96 15.02 -2.21 -0.45
N LYS A 97 15.08 -3.41 0.12
CA LYS A 97 14.69 -4.67 -0.53
C LYS A 97 13.23 -5.06 -0.31
N THR A 98 12.51 -4.35 0.55
CA THR A 98 11.09 -4.61 0.84
C THR A 98 10.24 -4.27 -0.37
N ASN A 99 9.21 -5.10 -0.63
CA ASN A 99 8.21 -4.83 -1.67
C ASN A 99 7.65 -3.41 -1.55
N SER A 100 7.55 -2.68 -2.67
CA SER A 100 7.17 -1.27 -2.69
C SER A 100 5.78 -1.00 -2.10
N LEU A 101 4.82 -1.93 -2.31
CA LEU A 101 3.49 -1.85 -1.73
C LEU A 101 3.53 -2.03 -0.20
N LEU A 102 4.28 -3.01 0.29
CA LEU A 102 4.44 -3.22 1.72
C LEU A 102 5.10 -2.01 2.38
N LYS A 103 6.15 -1.46 1.77
CA LYS A 103 6.83 -0.25 2.27
C LYS A 103 5.86 0.91 2.44
N ARG A 104 5.13 1.29 1.37
CA ARG A 104 4.13 2.38 1.42
C ARG A 104 3.02 2.12 2.45
N THR A 105 2.67 0.85 2.63
CA THR A 105 1.65 0.47 3.62
C THR A 105 2.18 0.63 5.04
N ILE A 106 3.43 0.24 5.29
CA ILE A 106 4.08 0.43 6.59
C ILE A 106 4.21 1.94 6.90
N ASP A 107 4.61 2.78 5.94
CA ASP A 107 4.67 4.23 6.10
C ASP A 107 3.33 4.80 6.59
N ARG A 108 2.21 4.39 5.98
CA ARG A 108 0.86 4.80 6.43
C ARG A 108 0.49 4.26 7.81
N VAL A 109 0.91 3.04 8.12
CA VAL A 109 0.72 2.46 9.47
C VAL A 109 1.50 3.24 10.51
N ILE A 110 2.74 3.66 10.21
CA ILE A 110 3.56 4.51 11.06
C ILE A 110 2.85 5.84 11.34
N ASP A 111 2.35 6.50 10.29
CA ASP A 111 1.59 7.76 10.42
C ASP A 111 0.38 7.59 11.34
N ASP A 112 -0.42 6.55 11.11
CA ASP A 112 -1.61 6.27 11.93
C ASP A 112 -1.27 5.99 13.40
N VAL A 113 -0.22 5.18 13.66
CA VAL A 113 0.21 4.83 15.02
C VAL A 113 0.83 6.05 15.72
N SER A 114 1.62 6.86 15.02
CA SER A 114 2.19 8.10 15.53
C SER A 114 1.12 9.12 15.92
N ASN A 115 -0.04 9.09 15.23
CA ASN A 115 -1.22 9.89 15.57
C ASN A 115 -2.11 9.25 16.68
N GLY A 116 -1.62 8.21 17.35
CA GLY A 116 -2.29 7.60 18.51
C GLY A 116 -3.25 6.46 18.19
N MET A 117 -3.27 5.97 16.95
CA MET A 117 -4.07 4.79 16.59
C MET A 117 -3.37 3.52 17.07
N SER A 118 -4.13 2.49 17.51
CA SER A 118 -3.55 1.17 17.80
C SER A 118 -3.01 0.52 16.52
N LEU A 119 -1.96 -0.31 16.62
CA LEU A 119 -1.35 -1.00 15.50
C LEU A 119 -2.38 -1.88 14.75
N SER A 120 -3.20 -2.63 15.49
CA SER A 120 -4.26 -3.47 14.90
C SER A 120 -5.26 -2.65 14.10
N LYS A 121 -5.64 -1.47 14.58
CA LYS A 121 -6.57 -0.58 13.88
C LYS A 121 -5.92 0.05 12.64
N ALA A 122 -4.67 0.45 12.72
CA ALA A 122 -3.91 0.96 11.58
C ALA A 122 -3.78 -0.11 10.48
N MET A 123 -3.38 -1.34 10.86
CA MET A 123 -3.25 -2.48 9.93
C MET A 123 -4.59 -2.89 9.30
N SER A 124 -5.70 -2.76 10.03
CA SER A 124 -7.04 -3.12 9.52
C SER A 124 -7.49 -2.28 8.32
N LYS A 125 -6.90 -1.11 8.10
CA LYS A 125 -7.12 -0.27 6.92
C LYS A 125 -6.53 -0.88 5.64
N HIS A 126 -5.69 -1.89 5.76
CA HIS A 126 -4.96 -2.53 4.66
C HIS A 126 -5.27 -4.03 4.52
N PRO A 127 -6.55 -4.42 4.29
CA PRO A 127 -7.00 -5.82 4.33
C PRO A 127 -6.42 -6.70 3.22
N LYS A 128 -5.87 -6.08 2.18
CA LYS A 128 -5.17 -6.81 1.09
C LYS A 128 -3.82 -7.37 1.51
N ILE A 129 -3.20 -6.79 2.55
CA ILE A 129 -1.89 -7.19 3.08
C ILE A 129 -2.08 -7.91 4.41
N PHE A 130 -2.83 -7.30 5.32
CA PHE A 130 -3.10 -7.82 6.65
C PHE A 130 -4.54 -8.33 6.72
N ASN A 131 -4.72 -9.64 6.60
CA ASN A 131 -6.04 -10.25 6.66
C ASN A 131 -6.66 -10.12 8.07
N SER A 132 -7.94 -10.45 8.22
CA SER A 132 -8.67 -10.32 9.47
C SER A 132 -8.08 -11.17 10.60
N MET A 133 -7.54 -12.36 10.29
CA MET A 133 -6.88 -13.21 11.28
C MET A 133 -5.63 -12.53 11.83
N PHE A 134 -4.77 -12.01 10.96
CA PHE A 134 -3.57 -11.26 11.33
C PHE A 134 -3.92 -10.09 12.27
N VAL A 135 -4.87 -9.26 11.86
CA VAL A 135 -5.31 -8.07 12.62
C VAL A 135 -5.87 -8.47 14.00
N ASN A 136 -6.66 -9.54 14.09
CA ASN A 136 -7.24 -9.98 15.36
C ASN A 136 -6.18 -10.51 16.34
N ILE A 137 -5.16 -11.21 15.84
CA ILE A 137 -4.03 -11.67 16.66
C ILE A 137 -3.23 -10.48 17.19
N ILE A 138 -2.94 -9.49 16.36
CA ILE A 138 -2.27 -8.25 16.79
C ILE A 138 -3.10 -7.52 17.84
N LYS A 139 -4.41 -7.40 17.64
CA LYS A 139 -5.32 -6.76 18.59
C LYS A 139 -5.30 -7.45 19.95
N ALA A 140 -5.29 -8.77 19.99
CA ALA A 140 -5.19 -9.54 21.24
C ALA A 140 -3.84 -9.28 21.93
N GLY A 141 -2.73 -9.25 21.18
CA GLY A 141 -1.41 -8.96 21.69
C GLY A 141 -1.27 -7.54 22.24
N GLU A 142 -1.83 -6.54 21.56
CA GLU A 142 -1.89 -5.14 22.05
C GLU A 142 -2.64 -5.06 23.38
N SER A 143 -3.83 -5.67 23.45
CA SER A 143 -4.67 -5.62 24.65
C SER A 143 -4.02 -6.31 25.85
N ALA A 144 -3.21 -7.34 25.62
CA ALA A 144 -2.51 -8.10 26.67
C ALA A 144 -1.10 -7.54 26.96
N GLY A 145 -0.60 -6.58 26.21
CA GLY A 145 0.77 -6.05 26.35
C GLY A 145 1.87 -7.05 25.99
N VAL A 146 1.58 -8.02 25.11
CA VAL A 146 2.49 -9.09 24.71
C VAL A 146 2.68 -9.13 23.18
N LEU A 147 2.73 -7.95 22.57
CA LEU A 147 2.77 -7.79 21.12
C LEU A 147 4.01 -8.47 20.48
N ASP A 148 5.15 -8.42 21.16
CA ASP A 148 6.38 -9.10 20.78
C ASP A 148 6.18 -10.62 20.60
N LYS A 149 5.49 -11.24 21.56
CA LYS A 149 5.25 -12.69 21.55
C LYS A 149 4.27 -13.12 20.47
N VAL A 150 3.17 -12.37 20.31
CA VAL A 150 2.15 -12.71 19.30
C VAL A 150 2.67 -12.47 17.88
N LEU A 151 3.48 -11.44 17.64
CA LEU A 151 4.12 -11.22 16.34
C LEU A 151 5.11 -12.34 16.02
N PHE A 152 5.87 -12.80 17.02
CA PHE A 152 6.80 -13.92 16.83
C PHE A 152 6.06 -15.20 16.39
N GLN A 153 4.99 -15.54 17.09
CA GLN A 153 4.16 -16.70 16.73
C GLN A 153 3.46 -16.52 15.40
N LEU A 154 2.98 -15.31 15.12
CA LEU A 154 2.25 -15.01 13.88
C LEU A 154 3.14 -15.18 12.64
N ALA A 155 4.43 -14.84 12.73
CA ALA A 155 5.36 -15.06 11.65
C ALA A 155 5.45 -16.55 11.25
N ASP A 156 5.36 -17.48 12.20
CA ASP A 156 5.43 -18.92 11.92
C ASP A 156 4.16 -19.45 11.20
N PHE A 157 3.09 -18.65 11.07
CA PHE A 157 1.83 -19.01 10.39
C PHE A 157 1.68 -18.38 8.99
N ILE A 158 2.60 -17.55 8.54
CA ILE A 158 2.59 -16.88 7.23
C ILE A 158 3.28 -17.74 6.19
#